data_2b0490216115502cdffe2a0eec1088da
#
_entry.id   2b0490216115502cdffe2a0eec1088da
#
_cell.length_a   1.000
_cell.length_b   1.000
_cell.length_c   1.000
_cell.angle_alpha   90.00
_cell.angle_beta   90.00
_cell.angle_gamma   90.00
#
_symmetry.space_group_name_H-M   'P 1'
#
loop_
_entity.id
_entity.type
_entity.pdbx_description
1 polymer ?
#
loop_
_entity_poly.entity_id
_entity_poly.type
_entity_poly.pdbx_seq_one_letter_code
_entity_poly.pdbx_strand_id
1 'polypeptide(L)'
;MAANQLSGDALRAVQTIRHADIVVGIPSYNNVRTIPHVVRAACAGLAKYFPHLKGVIINSDGGSTDGTREAVLSARMEDADLLLLSTPLSGVHRLSFPYHGVPGKGSAFRLVFQMAEELGARACVVVDSDLRSITPEWFDLLLRPILVAGFDFVAPYYHRHKYDGTITNSIVYPLTRALYGLRVRQPIGGDFGISLKLI
;
A
#
# COMPACT_ATOMS: atom_id res chain seq x y z
N MET A 1 11.76 22.50 12.93
CA MET A 1 11.37 21.26 12.20
C MET A 1 11.15 21.66 10.77
N ALA A 2 12.01 21.25 9.84
CA ALA A 2 11.80 21.56 8.43
C ALA A 2 10.56 20.77 7.96
N ALA A 3 9.52 21.49 7.57
CA ALA A 3 8.35 20.91 6.92
C ALA A 3 8.86 20.19 5.66
N ASN A 4 8.81 18.87 5.67
CA ASN A 4 9.19 18.05 4.53
C ASN A 4 8.05 18.15 3.52
N GLN A 5 8.09 19.18 2.67
CA GLN A 5 7.07 19.43 1.68
C GLN A 5 7.13 18.34 0.60
N LEU A 6 5.96 17.91 0.14
CA LEU A 6 5.82 17.05 -1.04
C LEU A 6 6.59 17.67 -2.22
N SER A 7 7.18 16.82 -3.06
CA SER A 7 7.81 17.29 -4.30
C SER A 7 6.78 18.04 -5.18
N GLY A 8 7.26 18.95 -6.03
CA GLY A 8 6.37 19.71 -6.92
C GLY A 8 5.49 18.82 -7.81
N ASP A 9 6.00 17.61 -8.19
CA ASP A 9 5.23 16.63 -8.96
C ASP A 9 4.12 15.98 -8.12
N ALA A 10 4.42 15.61 -6.88
CA ALA A 10 3.46 15.05 -5.96
C ALA A 10 2.34 16.05 -5.64
N LEU A 11 2.68 17.34 -5.42
CA LEU A 11 1.70 18.40 -5.20
C LEU A 11 0.79 18.57 -6.43
N ARG A 12 1.35 18.61 -7.64
CA ARG A 12 0.56 18.68 -8.88
C ARG A 12 -0.41 17.50 -9.02
N ALA A 13 0.05 16.30 -8.68
CA ALA A 13 -0.79 15.11 -8.74
C ALA A 13 -1.95 15.19 -7.73
N VAL A 14 -1.69 15.61 -6.49
CA VAL A 14 -2.73 15.85 -5.46
C VAL A 14 -3.74 16.89 -5.96
N GLN A 15 -3.29 18.00 -6.51
CA GLN A 15 -4.17 19.06 -7.05
C GLN A 15 -5.03 18.56 -8.21
N THR A 16 -4.51 17.67 -9.03
CA THR A 16 -5.24 17.08 -10.17
C THR A 16 -6.28 16.06 -9.69
N ILE A 17 -5.91 15.19 -8.76
CA ILE A 17 -6.78 14.13 -8.22
C ILE A 17 -7.83 14.70 -7.26
N ARG A 18 -7.45 15.68 -6.45
CA ARG A 18 -8.24 16.44 -5.45
C ARG A 18 -8.71 15.63 -4.26
N HIS A 19 -9.14 14.41 -4.43
CA HIS A 19 -9.67 13.56 -3.37
C HIS A 19 -9.50 12.09 -3.70
N ALA A 20 -9.26 11.26 -2.68
CA ALA A 20 -9.33 9.81 -2.76
C ALA A 20 -9.96 9.26 -1.46
N ASP A 21 -10.76 8.21 -1.55
CA ASP A 21 -11.26 7.51 -0.37
C ASP A 21 -10.24 6.50 0.16
N ILE A 22 -9.48 5.89 -0.76
CA ILE A 22 -8.50 4.86 -0.48
C ILE A 22 -7.18 5.19 -1.14
N VAL A 23 -6.09 5.09 -0.38
CA VAL A 23 -4.72 5.13 -0.91
C VAL A 23 -4.07 3.76 -0.74
N VAL A 24 -3.44 3.26 -1.82
CA VAL A 24 -2.58 2.08 -1.80
C VAL A 24 -1.15 2.53 -2.01
N GLY A 25 -0.31 2.37 -1.00
CA GLY A 25 1.11 2.68 -1.04
C GLY A 25 1.95 1.44 -1.39
N ILE A 26 2.82 1.56 -2.38
CA ILE A 26 3.73 0.50 -2.80
C ILE A 26 5.16 1.06 -2.80
N PRO A 27 5.92 0.89 -1.71
CA PRO A 27 7.34 1.23 -1.71
C PRO A 27 8.10 0.25 -2.62
N SER A 28 9.01 0.77 -3.46
CA SER A 28 9.78 -0.06 -4.38
C SER A 28 11.24 0.34 -4.50
N TYR A 29 12.09 -0.66 -4.79
CA TYR A 29 13.46 -0.46 -5.20
C TYR A 29 13.93 -1.66 -6.02
N ASN A 30 14.13 -1.47 -7.34
CA ASN A 30 14.56 -2.51 -8.29
C ASN A 30 13.66 -3.78 -8.26
N ASN A 31 12.36 -3.58 -8.44
CA ASN A 31 11.35 -4.64 -8.40
C ASN A 31 10.58 -4.81 -9.72
N VAL A 32 11.20 -4.51 -10.87
CA VAL A 32 10.54 -4.53 -12.20
C VAL A 32 9.79 -5.84 -12.49
N ARG A 33 10.28 -6.98 -11.98
CA ARG A 33 9.69 -8.30 -12.26
C ARG A 33 8.41 -8.59 -11.46
N THR A 34 8.25 -7.99 -10.29
CA THR A 34 7.17 -8.33 -9.34
C THR A 34 6.13 -7.22 -9.21
N ILE A 35 6.54 -5.97 -9.29
CA ILE A 35 5.66 -4.83 -9.06
C ILE A 35 4.45 -4.77 -10.00
N PRO A 36 4.50 -5.18 -11.29
CA PRO A 36 3.32 -5.20 -12.14
C PRO A 36 2.21 -6.13 -11.62
N HIS A 37 2.60 -7.27 -11.02
CA HIS A 37 1.66 -8.19 -10.39
C HIS A 37 0.99 -7.54 -9.17
N VAL A 38 1.76 -6.89 -8.30
CA VAL A 38 1.24 -6.20 -7.12
C VAL A 38 0.27 -5.07 -7.50
N VAL A 39 0.64 -4.26 -8.50
CA VAL A 39 -0.22 -3.17 -9.01
C VAL A 39 -1.53 -3.72 -9.60
N ARG A 40 -1.46 -4.81 -10.40
CA ARG A 40 -2.67 -5.45 -10.95
C ARG A 40 -3.57 -6.01 -9.85
N ALA A 41 -3.01 -6.67 -8.84
CA ALA A 41 -3.77 -7.16 -7.70
C ALA A 41 -4.44 -6.02 -6.94
N ALA A 42 -3.76 -4.88 -6.75
CA ALA A 42 -4.32 -3.69 -6.11
C ALA A 42 -5.48 -3.11 -6.94
N CYS A 43 -5.29 -2.91 -8.25
CA CYS A 43 -6.35 -2.43 -9.13
C CYS A 43 -7.57 -3.35 -9.08
N ALA A 44 -7.36 -4.67 -9.21
CA ALA A 44 -8.44 -5.64 -9.20
C ALA A 44 -9.15 -5.69 -7.83
N GLY A 45 -8.41 -5.58 -6.73
CA GLY A 45 -8.95 -5.54 -5.38
C GLY A 45 -9.83 -4.31 -5.14
N LEU A 46 -9.35 -3.13 -5.51
CA LEU A 46 -10.13 -1.89 -5.40
C LEU A 46 -11.40 -1.96 -6.26
N ALA A 47 -11.29 -2.40 -7.51
CA ALA A 47 -12.42 -2.51 -8.41
C ALA A 47 -13.47 -3.51 -7.94
N LYS A 48 -13.05 -4.67 -7.42
CA LYS A 48 -13.94 -5.75 -6.99
C LYS A 48 -14.66 -5.45 -5.68
N TYR A 49 -13.91 -4.94 -4.68
CA TYR A 49 -14.42 -4.84 -3.31
C TYR A 49 -14.86 -3.43 -2.93
N PHE A 50 -14.38 -2.41 -3.65
CA PHE A 50 -14.65 -1.00 -3.35
C PHE A 50 -15.03 -0.20 -4.61
N PRO A 51 -15.97 -0.70 -5.47
CA PRO A 51 -16.25 -0.11 -6.78
C PRO A 51 -16.83 1.31 -6.72
N HIS A 52 -17.35 1.72 -5.56
CA HIS A 52 -17.94 3.06 -5.35
C HIS A 52 -17.00 4.03 -4.64
N LEU A 53 -15.80 3.59 -4.27
CA LEU A 53 -14.80 4.41 -3.61
C LEU A 53 -13.68 4.78 -4.60
N LYS A 54 -13.23 6.02 -4.51
CA LYS A 54 -12.14 6.50 -5.34
C LYS A 54 -10.80 6.03 -4.77
N GLY A 55 -10.15 5.11 -5.50
CA GLY A 55 -8.84 4.56 -5.13
C GLY A 55 -7.70 5.25 -5.86
N VAL A 56 -6.58 5.44 -5.16
CA VAL A 56 -5.31 5.91 -5.74
C VAL A 56 -4.20 4.96 -5.35
N ILE A 57 -3.41 4.51 -6.33
CA ILE A 57 -2.20 3.70 -6.10
C ILE A 57 -0.99 4.60 -6.23
N ILE A 58 -0.15 4.64 -5.21
CA ILE A 58 1.05 5.46 -5.12
C ILE A 58 2.26 4.54 -5.01
N ASN A 59 3.07 4.51 -6.05
CA ASN A 59 4.38 3.88 -5.97
C ASN A 59 5.41 4.89 -5.44
N SER A 60 6.01 4.61 -4.31
CA SER A 60 7.10 5.37 -3.72
C SER A 60 8.43 4.68 -4.02
N ASP A 61 9.09 5.16 -5.07
CA ASP A 61 10.26 4.52 -5.65
C ASP A 61 11.57 5.01 -5.02
N GLY A 62 12.43 4.08 -4.63
CA GLY A 62 13.72 4.30 -3.99
C GLY A 62 14.86 4.70 -4.92
N GLY A 63 14.57 5.11 -6.15
CA GLY A 63 15.58 5.41 -7.17
C GLY A 63 15.94 4.17 -8.00
N SER A 64 14.96 3.38 -8.38
CA SER A 64 15.14 2.20 -9.23
C SER A 64 15.76 2.55 -10.58
N THR A 65 16.63 1.68 -11.05
CA THR A 65 17.34 1.81 -12.34
C THR A 65 16.99 0.68 -13.32
N ASP A 66 16.12 -0.24 -12.92
CA ASP A 66 15.76 -1.44 -13.66
C ASP A 66 14.46 -1.33 -14.48
N GLY A 67 13.83 -0.15 -14.54
CA GLY A 67 12.54 0.06 -15.20
C GLY A 67 11.31 -0.16 -14.31
N THR A 68 11.50 -0.25 -12.99
CA THR A 68 10.40 -0.45 -12.01
C THR A 68 9.30 0.61 -12.16
N ARG A 69 9.65 1.90 -12.31
CA ARG A 69 8.69 3.00 -12.40
C ARG A 69 7.82 2.92 -13.65
N GLU A 70 8.45 2.64 -14.78
CA GLU A 70 7.80 2.44 -16.08
C GLU A 70 6.86 1.25 -16.03
N ALA A 71 7.29 0.17 -15.37
CA ALA A 71 6.47 -1.03 -15.17
C ALA A 71 5.20 -0.75 -14.34
N VAL A 72 5.25 0.13 -13.33
CA VAL A 72 4.06 0.57 -12.57
C VAL A 72 3.09 1.32 -13.46
N LEU A 73 3.59 2.28 -14.24
CA LEU A 73 2.75 3.14 -15.09
C LEU A 73 2.15 2.37 -16.27
N SER A 74 2.90 1.39 -16.79
CA SER A 74 2.48 0.55 -17.93
C SER A 74 1.71 -0.70 -17.52
N ALA A 75 1.60 -1.02 -16.23
CA ALA A 75 0.83 -2.17 -15.76
C ALA A 75 -0.64 -2.05 -16.22
N ARG A 76 -0.96 -2.72 -17.34
CA ARG A 76 -2.29 -2.68 -17.94
C ARG A 76 -3.25 -3.58 -17.18
N MET A 77 -4.49 -3.16 -17.10
CA MET A 77 -5.58 -3.95 -16.54
C MET A 77 -6.06 -5.07 -17.49
N GLU A 78 -5.62 -5.04 -18.75
CA GLU A 78 -6.03 -5.98 -19.79
C GLU A 78 -5.64 -7.44 -19.52
N ASP A 79 -4.65 -7.66 -18.64
CA ASP A 79 -4.22 -9.00 -18.22
C ASP A 79 -4.93 -9.51 -16.94
N ALA A 80 -5.83 -8.74 -16.36
CA ALA A 80 -6.66 -9.21 -15.26
C ALA A 80 -7.81 -10.01 -15.86
N ASP A 81 -7.89 -11.30 -15.54
CA ASP A 81 -8.85 -12.27 -16.03
C ASP A 81 -10.22 -11.68 -16.36
N LEU A 82 -10.75 -12.06 -17.52
CA LEU A 82 -12.01 -11.66 -18.16
C LEU A 82 -13.28 -11.63 -17.28
N LEU A 83 -13.23 -12.12 -16.06
CA LEU A 83 -14.36 -12.17 -15.12
C LEU A 83 -14.71 -10.82 -14.46
N LEU A 84 -13.94 -9.77 -14.67
CA LEU A 84 -14.15 -8.45 -14.06
C LEU A 84 -14.64 -7.36 -15.03
N LEU A 85 -14.93 -7.71 -16.28
CA LEU A 85 -15.24 -6.75 -17.35
C LEU A 85 -16.66 -6.18 -17.36
N SER A 86 -17.50 -6.50 -16.41
CA SER A 86 -18.86 -5.97 -16.38
C SER A 86 -19.06 -4.70 -15.54
N THR A 87 -18.01 -4.21 -14.87
CA THR A 87 -18.08 -2.97 -14.11
C THR A 87 -17.15 -1.93 -14.75
N PRO A 88 -17.64 -0.76 -15.18
CA PRO A 88 -16.75 0.27 -15.68
C PRO A 88 -15.81 0.69 -14.58
N LEU A 89 -14.51 0.44 -14.78
CA LEU A 89 -13.44 0.81 -13.88
C LEU A 89 -13.29 2.33 -13.86
N SER A 90 -14.11 3.00 -13.07
CA SER A 90 -13.97 4.42 -12.89
C SER A 90 -12.73 4.71 -12.05
N GLY A 91 -11.66 5.09 -12.74
CA GLY A 91 -10.67 5.99 -12.21
C GLY A 91 -9.76 5.54 -11.08
N VAL A 92 -9.15 4.34 -11.13
CA VAL A 92 -7.97 4.11 -10.28
C VAL A 92 -6.78 4.88 -10.86
N HIS A 93 -6.33 5.93 -10.16
CA HIS A 93 -5.15 6.67 -10.55
C HIS A 93 -3.87 5.94 -10.08
N ARG A 94 -2.87 5.89 -10.94
CA ARG A 94 -1.56 5.30 -10.64
C ARG A 94 -0.50 6.38 -10.73
N LEU A 95 0.26 6.53 -9.66
CA LEU A 95 1.30 7.53 -9.53
C LEU A 95 2.61 6.85 -9.14
N SER A 96 3.73 7.31 -9.68
CA SER A 96 5.05 6.85 -9.30
C SER A 96 5.96 8.03 -9.07
N PHE A 97 6.48 8.16 -7.84
CA PHE A 97 7.35 9.24 -7.43
C PHE A 97 8.63 8.71 -6.81
N PRO A 98 9.79 9.37 -7.10
CA PRO A 98 10.96 9.19 -6.27
C PRO A 98 10.70 9.78 -4.89
N TYR A 99 11.11 9.08 -3.84
CA TYR A 99 11.12 9.68 -2.52
C TYR A 99 12.45 10.38 -2.26
N HIS A 100 12.41 11.49 -1.51
CA HIS A 100 13.59 12.25 -1.14
C HIS A 100 13.87 12.11 0.35
N GLY A 101 15.16 12.01 0.71
CA GLY A 101 15.58 11.92 2.10
C GLY A 101 16.52 10.73 2.34
N VAL A 102 16.60 10.30 3.60
CA VAL A 102 17.42 9.15 3.97
C VAL A 102 16.88 7.91 3.30
N PRO A 103 17.72 7.12 2.57
CA PRO A 103 17.27 5.89 1.92
C PRO A 103 16.66 4.93 2.93
N GLY A 104 15.49 4.39 2.62
CA GLY A 104 14.82 3.41 3.46
C GLY A 104 13.29 3.44 3.34
N LYS A 105 12.67 2.36 3.81
CA LYS A 105 11.23 2.14 3.76
C LYS A 105 10.43 3.22 4.49
N GLY A 106 10.98 3.75 5.58
CA GLY A 106 10.33 4.83 6.34
C GLY A 106 10.15 6.12 5.53
N SER A 107 11.12 6.48 4.69
CA SER A 107 11.00 7.65 3.80
C SER A 107 9.95 7.42 2.71
N ALA A 108 9.88 6.19 2.19
CA ALA A 108 8.84 5.81 1.22
C ALA A 108 7.44 5.88 1.83
N PHE A 109 7.26 5.41 3.06
CA PHE A 109 5.98 5.49 3.77
C PHE A 109 5.57 6.93 4.05
N ARG A 110 6.53 7.79 4.45
CA ARG A 110 6.25 9.20 4.69
C ARG A 110 5.61 9.87 3.48
N LEU A 111 6.16 9.64 2.27
CA LEU A 111 5.56 10.18 1.04
C LEU A 111 4.12 9.69 0.84
N VAL A 112 3.88 8.38 1.00
CA VAL A 112 2.56 7.78 0.85
C VAL A 112 1.57 8.38 1.84
N PHE A 113 1.97 8.53 3.11
CA PHE A 113 1.10 9.05 4.17
C PHE A 113 0.79 10.54 3.96
N GLN A 114 1.79 11.35 3.61
CA GLN A 114 1.55 12.76 3.29
C GLN A 114 0.56 12.91 2.12
N MET A 115 0.70 12.10 1.07
CA MET A 115 -0.25 12.14 -0.04
C MET A 115 -1.64 11.64 0.37
N ALA A 116 -1.72 10.63 1.25
CA ALA A 116 -3.00 10.13 1.77
C ALA A 116 -3.72 11.20 2.59
N GLU A 117 -2.99 11.95 3.42
CA GLU A 117 -3.50 13.08 4.19
C GLU A 117 -4.01 14.20 3.27
N GLU A 118 -3.20 14.63 2.31
CA GLU A 118 -3.56 15.70 1.36
C GLU A 118 -4.76 15.34 0.46
N LEU A 119 -4.92 14.06 0.13
CA LEU A 119 -6.07 13.55 -0.63
C LEU A 119 -7.30 13.32 0.25
N GLY A 120 -7.20 13.49 1.57
CA GLY A 120 -8.29 13.23 2.52
C GLY A 120 -8.73 11.78 2.54
N ALA A 121 -7.80 10.83 2.42
CA ALA A 121 -8.12 9.41 2.33
C ALA A 121 -8.69 8.88 3.65
N ARG A 122 -9.75 8.10 3.57
CA ARG A 122 -10.35 7.44 4.74
C ARG A 122 -9.51 6.29 5.27
N ALA A 123 -8.82 5.60 4.35
CA ALA A 123 -7.94 4.47 4.66
C ALA A 123 -6.74 4.46 3.71
N CYS A 124 -5.59 4.06 4.25
CA CYS A 124 -4.39 3.78 3.49
C CYS A 124 -3.97 2.34 3.74
N VAL A 125 -3.60 1.62 2.70
CA VAL A 125 -2.98 0.30 2.79
C VAL A 125 -1.59 0.37 2.17
N VAL A 126 -0.63 -0.23 2.84
CA VAL A 126 0.74 -0.37 2.31
C VAL A 126 1.00 -1.84 2.05
N VAL A 127 1.61 -2.15 0.91
CA VAL A 127 2.03 -3.50 0.54
C VAL A 127 3.40 -3.48 -0.11
N ASP A 128 4.18 -4.53 0.12
CA ASP A 128 5.52 -4.67 -0.47
C ASP A 128 5.45 -4.91 -1.99
N SER A 129 6.42 -4.39 -2.73
CA SER A 129 6.48 -4.47 -4.20
C SER A 129 6.96 -5.81 -4.74
N ASP A 130 7.46 -6.71 -3.88
CA ASP A 130 8.02 -8.02 -4.25
C ASP A 130 7.12 -9.21 -3.92
N LEU A 131 5.89 -8.95 -3.50
CA LEU A 131 4.89 -9.96 -3.16
C LEU A 131 4.44 -10.75 -4.40
N ARG A 132 4.72 -12.05 -4.41
CA ARG A 132 4.30 -12.97 -5.47
C ARG A 132 2.96 -13.63 -5.21
N SER A 133 2.59 -13.75 -3.94
CA SER A 133 1.35 -14.41 -3.48
C SER A 133 0.20 -13.45 -3.21
N ILE A 134 0.39 -12.16 -3.45
CA ILE A 134 -0.65 -11.17 -3.24
C ILE A 134 -1.82 -11.39 -4.20
N THR A 135 -3.03 -11.32 -3.68
CA THR A 135 -4.27 -11.45 -4.44
C THR A 135 -5.17 -10.23 -4.19
N PRO A 136 -6.20 -10.01 -5.01
CA PRO A 136 -7.16 -8.92 -4.80
C PRO A 136 -7.82 -8.94 -3.42
N GLU A 137 -8.01 -10.12 -2.82
CA GLU A 137 -8.60 -10.30 -1.49
C GLU A 137 -7.81 -9.64 -0.37
N TRP A 138 -6.49 -9.49 -0.51
CA TRP A 138 -5.67 -8.82 0.50
C TRP A 138 -6.13 -7.39 0.75
N PHE A 139 -6.54 -6.69 -0.30
CA PHE A 139 -7.02 -5.31 -0.17
C PHE A 139 -8.36 -5.25 0.56
N ASP A 140 -9.23 -6.23 0.37
CA ASP A 140 -10.46 -6.34 1.13
C ASP A 140 -10.18 -6.59 2.62
N LEU A 141 -9.32 -7.56 2.92
CA LEU A 141 -8.97 -7.94 4.29
C LEU A 141 -8.26 -6.82 5.06
N LEU A 142 -7.46 -5.99 4.38
CA LEU A 142 -6.73 -4.89 5.02
C LEU A 142 -7.56 -3.60 5.13
N LEU A 143 -8.46 -3.33 4.18
CA LEU A 143 -9.21 -2.08 4.12
C LEU A 143 -10.61 -2.16 4.74
N ARG A 144 -11.32 -3.29 4.59
CA ARG A 144 -12.68 -3.43 5.10
C ARG A 144 -12.79 -3.22 6.62
N PRO A 145 -11.88 -3.75 7.47
CA PRO A 145 -11.95 -3.48 8.91
C PRO A 145 -11.85 -1.99 9.24
N ILE A 146 -11.06 -1.23 8.50
CA ILE A 146 -10.92 0.21 8.69
C ILE A 146 -12.17 0.94 8.22
N LEU A 147 -12.60 0.69 6.99
CA LEU A 147 -13.66 1.44 6.34
C LEU A 147 -15.05 1.15 6.90
N VAL A 148 -15.28 -0.10 7.36
CA VAL A 148 -16.61 -0.58 7.80
C VAL A 148 -16.68 -0.76 9.32
N ALA A 149 -15.64 -1.35 9.93
CA ALA A 149 -15.65 -1.66 11.36
C ALA A 149 -14.95 -0.59 12.23
N GLY A 150 -14.34 0.45 11.61
CA GLY A 150 -13.76 1.58 12.33
C GLY A 150 -12.45 1.28 13.05
N PHE A 151 -11.74 0.21 12.66
CA PHE A 151 -10.40 -0.03 13.18
C PHE A 151 -9.41 1.01 12.65
N ASP A 152 -8.46 1.40 13.47
CA ASP A 152 -7.43 2.37 13.07
C ASP A 152 -6.17 1.71 12.49
N PHE A 153 -5.92 0.42 12.82
CA PHE A 153 -4.78 -0.33 12.30
C PHE A 153 -5.14 -1.79 12.05
N VAL A 154 -4.71 -2.33 10.91
CA VAL A 154 -4.91 -3.71 10.50
C VAL A 154 -3.57 -4.31 10.08
N ALA A 155 -3.11 -5.31 10.80
CA ALA A 155 -1.92 -6.09 10.44
C ALA A 155 -2.34 -7.48 9.97
N PRO A 156 -1.77 -7.99 8.85
CA PRO A 156 -2.10 -9.33 8.38
C PRO A 156 -1.52 -10.39 9.28
N TYR A 157 -2.20 -11.53 9.37
CA TYR A 157 -1.68 -12.72 10.00
C TYR A 157 -1.47 -13.80 8.95
N TYR A 158 -0.21 -14.06 8.60
CA TYR A 158 0.15 -14.99 7.55
C TYR A 158 0.25 -16.43 8.04
N HIS A 159 -0.30 -17.38 7.28
CA HIS A 159 0.05 -18.79 7.37
C HIS A 159 1.43 -19.00 6.76
N ARG A 160 2.46 -18.92 7.58
CA ARG A 160 3.85 -19.10 7.15
C ARG A 160 4.35 -20.52 7.43
N HIS A 161 5.33 -20.94 6.65
CA HIS A 161 6.10 -22.12 7.01
C HIS A 161 6.76 -21.94 8.39
N LYS A 162 6.93 -23.04 9.14
CA LYS A 162 7.46 -22.99 10.53
C LYS A 162 8.83 -22.31 10.68
N TYR A 163 9.59 -22.21 9.60
CA TYR A 163 10.90 -21.54 9.59
C TYR A 163 10.83 -20.08 9.09
N ASP A 164 9.67 -19.60 8.65
CA ASP A 164 9.51 -18.24 8.20
C ASP A 164 9.12 -17.31 9.36
N GLY A 165 9.59 -16.06 9.29
CA GLY A 165 9.27 -15.05 10.29
C GLY A 165 9.84 -15.35 11.67
N THR A 166 10.98 -16.02 11.76
CA THR A 166 11.63 -16.42 13.00
C THR A 166 11.84 -15.26 13.98
N ILE A 167 12.31 -14.11 13.50
CA ILE A 167 12.50 -12.92 14.32
C ILE A 167 11.16 -12.45 14.91
N THR A 168 10.13 -12.35 14.05
CA THR A 168 8.79 -11.92 14.47
C THR A 168 8.19 -12.89 15.50
N ASN A 169 8.27 -14.19 15.24
CA ASN A 169 7.64 -15.21 16.06
C ASN A 169 8.41 -15.50 17.36
N SER A 170 9.76 -15.50 17.31
CA SER A 170 10.60 -15.93 18.43
C SER A 170 11.04 -14.78 19.33
N ILE A 171 11.09 -13.55 18.83
CA ILE A 171 11.58 -12.39 19.58
C ILE A 171 10.51 -11.32 19.69
N VAL A 172 10.04 -10.77 18.58
CA VAL A 172 9.26 -9.53 18.61
C VAL A 172 7.86 -9.76 19.17
N TYR A 173 7.16 -10.83 18.77
CA TYR A 173 5.84 -11.14 19.34
C TYR A 173 5.90 -11.43 20.85
N PRO A 174 6.78 -12.33 21.35
CA PRO A 174 6.93 -12.54 22.78
C PRO A 174 7.29 -11.26 23.56
N LEU A 175 8.21 -10.45 23.01
CA LEU A 175 8.62 -9.20 23.65
C LEU A 175 7.48 -8.17 23.68
N THR A 176 6.76 -7.98 22.58
CA THR A 176 5.58 -7.10 22.52
C THR A 176 4.52 -7.52 23.55
N ARG A 177 4.29 -8.83 23.64
CA ARG A 177 3.36 -9.38 24.63
C ARG A 177 3.82 -9.16 26.08
N ALA A 178 5.11 -9.35 26.36
CA ALA A 178 5.67 -9.18 27.69
C ALA A 178 5.67 -7.72 28.14
N LEU A 179 6.04 -6.79 27.25
CA LEU A 179 6.18 -5.37 27.58
C LEU A 179 4.84 -4.62 27.59
N TYR A 180 3.93 -4.96 26.66
CA TYR A 180 2.70 -4.17 26.45
C TYR A 180 1.41 -4.95 26.74
N GLY A 181 1.48 -6.25 27.04
CA GLY A 181 0.31 -7.10 27.23
C GLY A 181 -0.49 -7.39 25.96
N LEU A 182 -0.06 -6.91 24.81
CA LEU A 182 -0.78 -6.98 23.53
C LEU A 182 -0.53 -8.31 22.81
N ARG A 183 -1.59 -8.92 22.28
CA ARG A 183 -1.52 -10.16 21.49
C ARG A 183 -1.48 -9.89 19.98
N VAL A 184 -0.57 -9.01 19.55
CA VAL A 184 -0.39 -8.70 18.13
C VAL A 184 0.53 -9.74 17.51
N ARG A 185 -0.02 -10.69 16.75
CA ARG A 185 0.75 -11.81 16.16
C ARG A 185 1.77 -11.38 15.11
N GLN A 186 1.50 -10.29 14.39
CA GLN A 186 2.39 -9.72 13.37
C GLN A 186 2.75 -8.28 13.76
N PRO A 187 3.59 -8.07 14.80
CA PRO A 187 3.92 -6.72 15.27
C PRO A 187 4.91 -5.99 14.34
N ILE A 188 5.54 -6.70 13.42
CA ILE A 188 6.38 -6.14 12.35
C ILE A 188 5.91 -6.72 11.02
N GLY A 189 5.72 -5.86 10.03
CA GLY A 189 5.37 -6.27 8.67
C GLY A 189 5.53 -5.11 7.70
N GLY A 190 5.70 -5.43 6.40
CA GLY A 190 5.69 -4.47 5.31
C GLY A 190 4.30 -4.14 4.81
N ASP A 191 3.32 -4.98 5.19
CA ASP A 191 1.95 -4.90 4.71
C ASP A 191 1.03 -4.60 5.89
N PHE A 192 0.24 -3.55 5.78
CA PHE A 192 -0.74 -3.15 6.79
C PHE A 192 -1.76 -2.16 6.24
N GLY A 193 -2.91 -2.10 6.89
CA GLY A 193 -3.91 -1.05 6.68
C GLY A 193 -3.91 -0.06 7.85
N ILE A 194 -4.16 1.21 7.55
CA ILE A 194 -4.16 2.30 8.53
C ILE A 194 -5.26 3.32 8.21
N SER A 195 -5.94 3.82 9.24
CA SER A 195 -6.89 4.93 9.11
C SER A 195 -6.17 6.28 9.01
N LEU A 196 -6.83 7.31 8.48
CA LEU A 196 -6.28 8.67 8.45
C LEU A 196 -5.98 9.21 9.85
N LYS A 197 -6.67 8.73 10.90
CA LYS A 197 -6.42 9.19 12.28
C LYS A 197 -5.03 8.83 12.81
N LEU A 198 -4.41 7.80 12.26
CA LEU A 198 -3.06 7.35 12.66
C LEU A 198 -1.96 7.88 11.74
N ILE A 199 -2.29 8.47 10.60
CA ILE A 199 -1.39 9.17 9.71
C ILE A 199 -1.09 10.56 10.24
#